data_c554fd2f2dc7a633213962b6b7cfe493
#
_entry.id   c554fd2f2dc7a633213962b6b7cfe493
#
_cell.length_a   1.000
_cell.length_b   1.000
_cell.length_c   1.000
_cell.angle_alpha   90.00
_cell.angle_beta   90.00
_cell.angle_gamma   90.00
#
_symmetry.space_group_name_H-M   'P 1'
#
loop_
_entity.id
_entity.type
_entity.pdbx_description
1 polymer ?
#
loop_
_entity_poly.entity_id
_entity_poly.type
_entity_poly.pdbx_seq_one_letter_code
_entity_poly.pdbx_strand_id
1 'polypeptide(L)'
;MMDPMINLSVTIITFNEEHNIARCLQSVKGLADEIVVVDSHSTDKTRELAESFGAKVIVRPFPGHIEQKNFAVDQTHYDWVLSLDADEALSEELKKSILKIKKGPKYQGYFFNRLTNYAGFWVKHCGWYPDKKLRLFNKNFARWAGMNPHDIIKMKPKSQKGFLSGDLLHFSYDSI
;
A
#
# COMPACT_ATOMS: atom_id res chain seq x y z
N MET A 1 27.76 12.91 6.14
CA MET A 1 27.41 12.03 4.99
C MET A 1 25.90 12.01 4.88
N MET A 2 25.35 12.31 3.70
CA MET A 2 23.91 12.09 3.49
C MET A 2 23.67 10.58 3.45
N ASP A 3 22.72 10.09 4.25
CA ASP A 3 22.28 8.70 4.13
C ASP A 3 21.78 8.47 2.69
N PRO A 4 22.13 7.33 2.07
CA PRO A 4 21.71 7.06 0.70
C PRO A 4 20.18 7.04 0.63
N MET A 5 19.63 7.70 -0.38
CA MET A 5 18.21 7.69 -0.66
C MET A 5 17.77 6.24 -0.93
N ILE A 6 16.75 5.77 -0.21
CA ILE A 6 16.22 4.41 -0.42
C ILE A 6 15.37 4.34 -1.68
N ASN A 7 15.43 3.20 -2.36
CA ASN A 7 14.46 2.85 -3.39
C ASN A 7 13.24 2.18 -2.76
N LEU A 8 12.06 2.50 -3.30
CA LEU A 8 10.77 2.07 -2.79
C LEU A 8 10.00 1.25 -3.82
N SER A 9 9.68 0.01 -3.48
CA SER A 9 8.72 -0.80 -4.21
C SER A 9 7.31 -0.54 -3.66
N VAL A 10 6.34 -0.35 -4.55
CA VAL A 10 4.92 -0.34 -4.21
C VAL A 10 4.30 -1.66 -4.62
N THR A 11 3.63 -2.34 -3.70
CA THR A 11 2.89 -3.57 -3.99
C THR A 11 1.40 -3.32 -3.89
N ILE A 12 0.64 -3.83 -4.85
CA ILE A 12 -0.82 -3.70 -4.90
C ILE A 12 -1.41 -5.07 -5.19
N ILE A 13 -2.42 -5.50 -4.42
CA ILE A 13 -3.27 -6.64 -4.77
C ILE A 13 -4.59 -6.13 -5.34
N THR A 14 -5.15 -6.85 -6.32
CA THR A 14 -6.33 -6.38 -7.02
C THR A 14 -7.21 -7.50 -7.57
N PHE A 15 -8.52 -7.22 -7.69
CA PHE A 15 -9.49 -8.05 -8.39
C PHE A 15 -10.68 -7.16 -8.82
N ASN A 16 -10.86 -6.96 -10.14
CA ASN A 16 -11.95 -6.15 -10.73
C ASN A 16 -12.05 -4.73 -10.13
N GLU A 17 -10.95 -3.99 -10.20
CA GLU A 17 -10.80 -2.65 -9.62
C GLU A 17 -10.55 -1.57 -10.70
N GLU A 18 -11.13 -1.72 -11.90
CA GLU A 18 -10.92 -0.76 -13.01
C GLU A 18 -11.29 0.68 -12.64
N HIS A 19 -12.23 0.88 -11.70
CA HIS A 19 -12.65 2.21 -11.23
C HIS A 19 -11.67 2.84 -10.21
N ASN A 20 -10.88 2.03 -9.52
CA ASN A 20 -10.03 2.49 -8.42
C ASN A 20 -8.52 2.41 -8.74
N ILE A 21 -8.10 1.40 -9.49
CA ILE A 21 -6.67 1.11 -9.71
C ILE A 21 -5.89 2.30 -10.28
N ALA A 22 -6.48 3.07 -11.20
CA ALA A 22 -5.84 4.24 -11.78
C ALA A 22 -5.58 5.34 -10.73
N ARG A 23 -6.52 5.58 -9.80
CA ARG A 23 -6.38 6.52 -8.68
C ARG A 23 -5.27 6.08 -7.73
N CYS A 24 -5.22 4.79 -7.38
CA CYS A 24 -4.17 4.21 -6.56
C CYS A 24 -2.80 4.46 -7.19
N LEU A 25 -2.61 4.06 -8.44
CA LEU A 25 -1.35 4.19 -9.18
C LEU A 25 -0.92 5.64 -9.39
N GLN A 26 -1.87 6.53 -9.68
CA GLN A 26 -1.58 7.97 -9.82
C GLN A 26 -1.05 8.56 -8.50
N SER A 27 -1.56 8.12 -7.36
CA SER A 27 -1.13 8.62 -6.04
C SER A 27 0.33 8.30 -5.72
N VAL A 28 0.88 7.21 -6.26
CA VAL A 28 2.26 6.78 -6.03
C VAL A 28 3.22 7.19 -7.15
N LYS A 29 2.71 7.84 -8.20
CA LYS A 29 3.55 8.34 -9.30
C LYS A 29 4.59 9.35 -8.81
N GLY A 30 5.86 9.15 -9.21
CA GLY A 30 6.99 9.95 -8.76
C GLY A 30 7.47 9.66 -7.33
N LEU A 31 6.84 8.71 -6.64
CA LEU A 31 7.25 8.19 -5.35
C LEU A 31 7.86 6.78 -5.48
N ALA A 32 7.18 5.90 -6.19
CA ALA A 32 7.58 4.52 -6.42
C ALA A 32 8.75 4.45 -7.42
N ASP A 33 9.76 3.63 -7.10
CA ASP A 33 10.85 3.25 -8.01
C ASP A 33 10.52 1.93 -8.72
N GLU A 34 9.60 1.16 -8.15
CA GLU A 34 9.05 -0.07 -8.70
C GLU A 34 7.58 -0.21 -8.29
N ILE A 35 6.75 -0.71 -9.19
CA ILE A 35 5.34 -1.04 -8.89
C ILE A 35 5.08 -2.50 -9.29
N VAL A 36 4.63 -3.31 -8.34
CA VAL A 36 4.22 -4.70 -8.53
C VAL A 36 2.73 -4.82 -8.22
N VAL A 37 1.95 -5.22 -9.21
CA VAL A 37 0.51 -5.49 -9.07
C VAL A 37 0.27 -6.98 -9.17
N VAL A 38 -0.38 -7.56 -8.16
CA VAL A 38 -0.78 -8.97 -8.18
C VAL A 38 -2.29 -9.04 -8.37
N ASP A 39 -2.68 -9.49 -9.54
CA ASP A 39 -4.06 -9.56 -10.01
C ASP A 39 -4.66 -10.96 -9.80
N SER A 40 -5.87 -11.01 -9.27
CA SER A 40 -6.59 -12.25 -8.95
C SER A 40 -7.55 -12.67 -10.08
N HIS A 41 -7.06 -12.67 -11.35
CA HIS A 41 -7.83 -12.97 -12.55
C HIS A 41 -8.98 -11.98 -12.83
N SER A 42 -8.70 -10.68 -12.77
CA SER A 42 -9.65 -9.65 -13.17
C SER A 42 -10.16 -9.85 -14.60
N THR A 43 -11.45 -9.61 -14.80
CA THR A 43 -12.15 -9.73 -16.10
C THR A 43 -12.46 -8.37 -16.72
N ASP A 44 -12.23 -7.29 -15.98
CA ASP A 44 -12.37 -5.90 -16.41
C ASP A 44 -11.04 -5.30 -16.90
N LYS A 45 -10.93 -3.99 -17.04
CA LYS A 45 -9.74 -3.29 -17.52
C LYS A 45 -8.64 -3.08 -16.47
N THR A 46 -8.75 -3.69 -15.27
CA THR A 46 -7.79 -3.50 -14.17
C THR A 46 -6.35 -3.73 -14.60
N ARG A 47 -6.07 -4.84 -15.27
CA ARG A 47 -4.71 -5.21 -15.70
C ARG A 47 -4.14 -4.26 -16.74
N GLU A 48 -4.94 -3.93 -17.76
CA GLU A 48 -4.57 -3.00 -18.83
C GLU A 48 -4.22 -1.62 -18.27
N LEU A 49 -5.04 -1.13 -17.32
CA LEU A 49 -4.79 0.13 -16.62
C LEU A 49 -3.49 0.05 -15.82
N ALA A 50 -3.26 -1.02 -15.05
CA ALA A 50 -2.03 -1.18 -14.26
C ALA A 50 -0.77 -1.17 -15.14
N GLU A 51 -0.78 -1.90 -16.27
CA GLU A 51 0.32 -1.93 -17.22
C GLU A 51 0.58 -0.55 -17.86
N SER A 52 -0.47 0.23 -18.11
CA SER A 52 -0.34 1.60 -18.68
C SER A 52 0.40 2.58 -17.75
N PHE A 53 0.42 2.31 -16.44
CA PHE A 53 1.22 3.05 -15.45
C PHE A 53 2.64 2.50 -15.28
N GLY A 54 3.05 1.50 -16.05
CA GLY A 54 4.36 0.87 -15.98
C GLY A 54 4.51 -0.14 -14.84
N ALA A 55 3.41 -0.63 -14.28
CA ALA A 55 3.45 -1.66 -13.25
C ALA A 55 3.81 -3.03 -13.84
N LYS A 56 4.58 -3.82 -13.08
CA LYS A 56 4.76 -5.25 -13.32
C LYS A 56 3.50 -5.97 -12.84
N VAL A 57 2.69 -6.45 -13.75
CA VAL A 57 1.44 -7.19 -13.43
C VAL A 57 1.71 -8.69 -13.40
N ILE A 58 1.31 -9.35 -12.31
CA ILE A 58 1.40 -10.80 -12.13
C ILE A 58 0.00 -11.33 -11.85
N VAL A 59 -0.47 -12.25 -12.70
CA VAL A 59 -1.80 -12.87 -12.56
C VAL A 59 -1.66 -14.21 -11.86
N ARG A 60 -2.45 -14.41 -10.80
CA ARG A 60 -2.51 -15.68 -10.07
C ARG A 60 -3.84 -15.86 -9.33
N PRO A 61 -4.25 -17.11 -9.02
CA PRO A 61 -5.40 -17.37 -8.16
C PRO A 61 -5.23 -16.71 -6.79
N PHE A 62 -6.34 -16.29 -6.19
CA PHE A 62 -6.37 -15.67 -4.86
C PHE A 62 -6.41 -16.74 -3.76
N PRO A 63 -5.32 -16.97 -3.02
CA PRO A 63 -5.29 -17.95 -1.94
C PRO A 63 -5.76 -17.38 -0.58
N GLY A 64 -5.80 -16.05 -0.46
CA GLY A 64 -6.12 -15.28 0.73
C GLY A 64 -5.36 -13.95 0.74
N HIS A 65 -5.81 -12.99 1.54
CA HIS A 65 -5.22 -11.65 1.60
C HIS A 65 -3.74 -11.70 2.04
N ILE A 66 -3.44 -12.43 3.11
CA ILE A 66 -2.09 -12.54 3.67
C ILE A 66 -1.13 -13.17 2.65
N GLU A 67 -1.54 -14.27 2.03
CA GLU A 67 -0.76 -15.01 1.05
C GLU A 67 -0.52 -14.19 -0.22
N GLN A 68 -1.55 -13.45 -0.68
CA GLN A 68 -1.45 -12.61 -1.87
C GLN A 68 -0.52 -11.43 -1.63
N LYS A 69 -0.67 -10.74 -0.49
CA LYS A 69 0.16 -9.61 -0.10
C LYS A 69 1.62 -10.02 0.13
N ASN A 70 1.87 -11.15 0.81
CA ASN A 70 3.23 -11.66 0.98
C ASN A 70 3.87 -12.04 -0.35
N PHE A 71 3.11 -12.69 -1.23
CA PHE A 71 3.61 -12.98 -2.57
C PHE A 71 4.00 -11.71 -3.32
N ALA A 72 3.17 -10.65 -3.27
CA ALA A 72 3.50 -9.38 -3.90
C ALA A 72 4.79 -8.77 -3.34
N VAL A 73 4.98 -8.81 -2.02
CA VAL A 73 6.22 -8.36 -1.35
C VAL A 73 7.44 -9.17 -1.83
N ASP A 74 7.30 -10.49 -1.99
CA ASP A 74 8.38 -11.36 -2.45
C ASP A 74 8.79 -11.09 -3.91
N GLN A 75 7.92 -10.48 -4.71
CA GLN A 75 8.23 -10.12 -6.11
C GLN A 75 8.97 -8.78 -6.26
N THR A 76 9.19 -8.03 -5.17
CA THR A 76 9.87 -6.74 -5.20
C THR A 76 11.39 -6.87 -5.20
N HIS A 77 12.08 -5.98 -5.94
CA HIS A 77 13.54 -5.91 -5.94
C HIS A 77 14.07 -5.15 -4.71
N TYR A 78 13.39 -4.11 -4.26
CA TYR A 78 13.86 -3.27 -3.18
C TYR A 78 13.39 -3.75 -1.81
N ASP A 79 14.17 -3.42 -0.77
CA ASP A 79 13.87 -3.82 0.60
C ASP A 79 12.72 -3.02 1.22
N TRP A 80 12.56 -1.77 0.80
CA TRP A 80 11.48 -0.93 1.28
C TRP A 80 10.23 -1.11 0.45
N VAL A 81 9.13 -1.39 1.13
CA VAL A 81 7.86 -1.71 0.52
C VAL A 81 6.76 -0.83 1.09
N LEU A 82 5.97 -0.22 0.22
CA LEU A 82 4.66 0.35 0.52
C LEU A 82 3.60 -0.60 -0.03
N SER A 83 2.82 -1.21 0.85
CA SER A 83 1.80 -2.19 0.44
C SER A 83 0.40 -1.57 0.51
N LEU A 84 -0.29 -1.55 -0.62
CA LEU A 84 -1.61 -0.95 -0.81
C LEU A 84 -2.62 -1.97 -1.32
N ASP A 85 -3.88 -1.70 -1.07
CA ASP A 85 -5.01 -2.30 -1.76
C ASP A 85 -5.42 -1.40 -2.95
N ALA A 86 -6.02 -1.94 -4.01
CA ALA A 86 -6.30 -1.19 -5.24
C ALA A 86 -7.29 -0.03 -5.06
N ASP A 87 -8.12 -0.10 -4.01
CA ASP A 87 -9.08 0.92 -3.60
C ASP A 87 -8.50 1.96 -2.62
N GLU A 88 -7.17 1.94 -2.41
CA GLU A 88 -6.45 2.89 -1.56
C GLU A 88 -5.63 3.89 -2.40
N ALA A 89 -5.49 5.12 -1.90
CA ALA A 89 -4.65 6.16 -2.52
C ALA A 89 -3.97 7.02 -1.45
N LEU A 90 -2.76 7.51 -1.72
CA LEU A 90 -2.07 8.42 -0.81
C LEU A 90 -2.67 9.84 -0.90
N SER A 91 -2.89 10.48 0.25
CA SER A 91 -3.06 11.93 0.25
C SER A 91 -1.75 12.63 -0.13
N GLU A 92 -1.83 13.86 -0.64
CA GLU A 92 -0.63 14.64 -0.99
C GLU A 92 0.30 14.86 0.22
N GLU A 93 -0.27 15.01 1.43
CA GLU A 93 0.49 15.14 2.66
C GLU A 93 1.25 13.85 2.99
N LEU A 94 0.59 12.69 2.91
CA LEU A 94 1.23 11.39 3.14
C LEU A 94 2.33 11.12 2.12
N LYS A 95 2.09 11.42 0.84
CA LYS A 95 3.09 11.32 -0.22
C LYS A 95 4.34 12.14 0.08
N LYS A 96 4.18 13.41 0.52
CA LYS A 96 5.30 14.28 0.93
C LYS A 96 6.04 13.71 2.14
N SER A 97 5.31 13.13 3.11
CA SER A 97 5.91 12.50 4.29
C SER A 97 6.76 11.29 3.91
N ILE A 98 6.29 10.43 2.99
CA ILE A 98 7.05 9.28 2.51
C ILE A 98 8.29 9.72 1.70
N LEU A 99 8.17 10.75 0.86
CA LEU A 99 9.32 11.32 0.12
C LEU A 99 10.44 11.81 1.06
N LYS A 100 10.07 12.35 2.24
CA LYS A 100 11.07 12.72 3.27
C LYS A 100 11.77 11.48 3.84
N ILE A 101 11.02 10.41 4.10
CA ILE A 101 11.56 9.15 4.63
C ILE A 101 12.51 8.48 3.63
N LYS A 102 12.26 8.60 2.33
CA LYS A 102 13.18 8.07 1.30
C LYS A 102 14.59 8.63 1.41
N LYS A 103 14.77 9.81 1.98
CA LYS A 103 16.08 10.46 2.17
C LYS A 103 16.89 9.92 3.35
N GLY A 104 16.30 9.09 4.21
CA GLY A 104 16.95 8.50 5.39
C GLY A 104 15.92 7.99 6.40
N PRO A 105 15.49 6.72 6.30
CA PRO A 105 14.54 6.14 7.23
C PRO A 105 15.20 5.89 8.60
N LYS A 106 14.56 6.40 9.66
CA LYS A 106 15.05 6.20 11.05
C LYS A 106 14.55 4.91 11.68
N TYR A 107 13.44 4.37 11.19
CA TYR A 107 12.76 3.20 11.74
C TYR A 107 12.59 2.12 10.66
N GLN A 108 12.28 0.90 11.04
CA GLN A 108 12.08 -0.22 10.10
C GLN A 108 10.67 -0.30 9.54
N GLY A 109 9.73 0.49 10.06
CA GLY A 109 8.36 0.58 9.57
C GLY A 109 7.67 1.86 10.02
N TYR A 110 6.63 2.25 9.30
CA TYR A 110 5.90 3.48 9.57
C TYR A 110 4.41 3.27 9.50
N PHE A 111 3.73 3.77 10.54
CA PHE A 111 2.28 3.90 10.60
C PHE A 111 1.83 5.23 10.00
N PHE A 112 0.64 5.24 9.49
CA PHE A 112 -0.15 6.41 9.17
C PHE A 112 -1.63 6.09 9.33
N ASN A 113 -2.49 7.10 9.32
CA ASN A 113 -3.91 6.88 9.44
C ASN A 113 -4.50 6.48 8.09
N ARG A 114 -5.50 5.61 8.12
CA ARG A 114 -6.38 5.36 6.99
C ARG A 114 -7.69 6.10 7.21
N LEU A 115 -8.10 6.88 6.22
CA LEU A 115 -9.35 7.62 6.20
C LEU A 115 -10.27 7.00 5.15
N THR A 116 -11.40 6.47 5.59
CA THR A 116 -12.35 5.78 4.71
C THR A 116 -13.38 6.73 4.14
N ASN A 117 -13.59 6.64 2.83
CA ASN A 117 -14.71 7.23 2.13
C ASN A 117 -15.85 6.20 2.06
N TYR A 118 -17.02 6.57 2.54
CA TYR A 118 -18.23 5.77 2.47
C TYR A 118 -19.27 6.53 1.64
N ALA A 119 -19.61 6.04 0.46
CA ALA A 119 -20.59 6.64 -0.44
C ALA A 119 -20.39 8.16 -0.64
N GLY A 120 -19.15 8.60 -0.89
CA GLY A 120 -18.79 10.00 -1.11
C GLY A 120 -18.48 10.81 0.16
N PHE A 121 -18.67 10.26 1.37
CA PHE A 121 -18.41 10.94 2.63
C PHE A 121 -17.18 10.42 3.34
N TRP A 122 -16.28 11.32 3.79
CA TRP A 122 -15.12 10.96 4.60
C TRP A 122 -15.53 10.74 6.05
N VAL A 123 -15.38 9.51 6.55
CA VAL A 123 -15.81 9.13 7.90
C VAL A 123 -14.70 9.44 8.92
N LYS A 124 -14.90 10.50 9.70
CA LYS A 124 -13.94 10.97 10.72
C LYS A 124 -14.36 10.70 12.16
N HIS A 125 -15.47 9.99 12.37
CA HIS A 125 -16.09 9.78 13.67
C HIS A 125 -16.45 8.31 13.92
N CYS A 126 -17.06 8.03 15.05
CA CYS A 126 -17.61 6.71 15.41
C CYS A 126 -16.59 5.56 15.40
N GLY A 127 -15.33 5.83 15.79
CA GLY A 127 -14.28 4.80 15.83
C GLY A 127 -13.68 4.40 14.48
N TRP A 128 -14.10 5.01 13.37
CA TRP A 128 -13.54 4.76 12.05
C TRP A 128 -12.23 5.51 11.80
N TYR A 129 -12.00 6.60 12.54
CA TYR A 129 -10.82 7.43 12.42
C TYR A 129 -10.40 7.97 13.81
N PRO A 130 -9.10 8.00 14.15
CA PRO A 130 -7.95 7.56 13.36
C PRO A 130 -7.81 6.03 13.31
N ASP A 131 -7.65 5.47 12.10
CA ASP A 131 -7.38 4.05 11.88
C ASP A 131 -5.92 3.84 11.46
N LYS A 132 -5.05 3.55 12.44
CA LYS A 132 -3.61 3.42 12.23
C LYS A 132 -3.24 2.15 11.49
N LYS A 133 -2.60 2.28 10.34
CA LYS A 133 -2.12 1.17 9.51
C LYS A 133 -0.61 1.23 9.34
N LEU A 134 0.08 0.12 9.57
CA LEU A 134 1.47 -0.07 9.19
C LEU A 134 1.47 -0.56 7.74
N ARG A 135 1.92 0.26 6.80
CA ARG A 135 1.88 -0.06 5.37
C ARG A 135 3.22 0.23 4.65
N LEU A 136 4.08 1.05 5.24
CA LEU A 136 5.45 1.31 4.77
C LEU A 136 6.44 0.60 5.69
N PHE A 137 7.25 -0.31 5.15
CA PHE A 137 8.16 -1.13 5.95
C PHE A 137 9.34 -1.69 5.14
N ASN A 138 10.41 -2.02 5.84
CA ASN A 138 11.49 -2.82 5.27
C ASN A 138 11.12 -4.32 5.37
N LYS A 139 11.04 -5.01 4.23
CA LYS A 139 10.60 -6.42 4.13
C LYS A 139 11.51 -7.40 4.88
N ASN A 140 12.75 -7.01 5.19
CA ASN A 140 13.65 -7.83 5.99
C ASN A 140 13.26 -7.87 7.48
N PHE A 141 12.41 -6.93 7.92
CA PHE A 141 11.95 -6.79 9.30
C PHE A 141 10.47 -7.03 9.50
N ALA A 142 9.68 -7.18 8.44
CA ALA A 142 8.23 -7.27 8.53
C ALA A 142 7.62 -8.18 7.46
N ARG A 143 6.47 -8.78 7.80
CA ARG A 143 5.66 -9.62 6.90
C ARG A 143 4.19 -9.44 7.21
N TRP A 144 3.34 -9.67 6.22
CA TRP A 144 1.91 -9.82 6.43
C TRP A 144 1.61 -11.08 7.22
N ALA A 145 0.75 -10.95 8.22
CA ALA A 145 0.37 -12.00 9.17
C ALA A 145 -1.05 -11.73 9.70
N GLY A 146 -1.49 -12.52 10.66
CA GLY A 146 -2.82 -12.41 11.24
C GLY A 146 -3.72 -13.53 10.75
N MET A 147 -4.98 -13.21 10.51
CA MET A 147 -6.00 -14.15 10.06
C MET A 147 -6.84 -13.47 8.96
N ASN A 148 -7.01 -14.12 7.82
CA ASN A 148 -7.86 -13.59 6.74
C ASN A 148 -9.31 -13.41 7.22
N PRO A 149 -10.00 -12.28 6.98
CA PRO A 149 -9.54 -11.06 6.28
C PRO A 149 -8.92 -10.00 7.21
N HIS A 150 -8.58 -10.32 8.46
CA HIS A 150 -8.00 -9.40 9.46
C HIS A 150 -6.46 -9.43 9.39
N ASP A 151 -5.93 -9.10 8.21
CA ASP A 151 -4.51 -9.10 7.95
C ASP A 151 -3.82 -7.85 8.54
N ILE A 152 -2.66 -8.07 9.14
CA ILE A 152 -1.80 -7.05 9.73
C ILE A 152 -0.34 -7.26 9.31
N ILE A 153 0.46 -6.20 9.33
CA ILE A 153 1.90 -6.35 9.20
C ILE A 153 2.50 -6.59 10.58
N LYS A 154 3.15 -7.75 10.74
CA LYS A 154 3.88 -8.13 11.94
C LYS A 154 5.36 -7.86 11.74
N MET A 155 5.93 -7.07 12.63
CA MET A 155 7.37 -6.77 12.63
C MET A 155 8.14 -7.73 13.53
N LYS A 156 9.42 -7.97 13.18
CA LYS A 156 10.35 -8.73 14.00
C LYS A 156 10.53 -8.09 15.38
N PRO A 157 10.83 -8.86 16.43
CA PRO A 157 11.14 -8.33 17.76
C PRO A 157 12.24 -7.25 17.70
N LYS A 158 12.14 -6.23 18.55
CA LYS A 158 13.05 -5.08 18.65
C LYS A 158 13.04 -4.11 17.45
N SER A 159 12.23 -4.36 16.41
CA SER A 159 12.06 -3.39 15.32
C SER A 159 11.33 -2.13 15.81
N GLN A 160 11.84 -0.97 15.39
CA GLN A 160 11.26 0.32 15.74
C GLN A 160 10.30 0.79 14.68
N LYS A 161 9.28 1.54 15.08
CA LYS A 161 8.20 2.03 14.22
C LYS A 161 8.03 3.53 14.39
N GLY A 162 7.87 4.24 13.29
CA GLY A 162 7.54 5.66 13.26
C GLY A 162 6.09 5.91 12.86
N PHE A 163 5.67 7.17 12.93
CA PHE A 163 4.38 7.63 12.44
C PHE A 163 4.58 8.75 11.41
N LEU A 164 3.81 8.72 10.31
CA LEU A 164 3.83 9.73 9.26
C LEU A 164 2.52 10.53 9.26
N SER A 165 2.65 11.83 9.01
CA SER A 165 1.51 12.71 8.78
C SER A 165 0.91 12.47 7.40
N GLY A 166 -0.39 12.72 7.29
CA GLY A 166 -1.20 12.48 6.11
C GLY A 166 -1.93 11.15 6.16
N ASP A 167 -2.93 11.00 5.31
CA ASP A 167 -3.85 9.87 5.33
C ASP A 167 -3.69 8.98 4.11
N LEU A 168 -3.85 7.68 4.33
CA LEU A 168 -4.18 6.71 3.32
C LEU A 168 -5.69 6.78 3.07
N LEU A 169 -6.07 7.23 1.90
CA LEU A 169 -7.46 7.38 1.49
C LEU A 169 -7.99 6.04 1.02
N HIS A 170 -9.09 5.56 1.60
CA HIS A 170 -9.68 4.27 1.28
C HIS A 170 -11.09 4.46 0.70
N PHE A 171 -11.29 4.05 -0.54
CA PHE A 171 -12.52 4.21 -1.31
C PHE A 171 -13.33 2.90 -1.31
N SER A 172 -13.81 2.53 -0.14
CA SER A 172 -14.38 1.20 0.14
C SER A 172 -15.77 0.99 -0.47
N TYR A 173 -16.52 2.08 -0.70
CA TYR A 173 -17.91 2.00 -1.16
C TYR A 173 -18.22 3.16 -2.09
N ASP A 174 -18.36 2.88 -3.39
CA ASP A 174 -18.67 3.90 -4.40
C ASP A 174 -20.18 4.24 -4.48
N SER A 175 -21.05 3.38 -3.93
CA SER A 175 -22.52 3.59 -3.85
C SER A 175 -23.16 2.81 -2.70
N ILE A 176 -24.31 3.29 -2.25
CA ILE A 176 -25.21 2.60 -1.32
C ILE A 176 -26.06 1.59 -2.09
#